data_28bf8ca92fd7ab9415a98636b369085b
#
_entry.id   28bf8ca92fd7ab9415a98636b369085b
#
_cell.length_a   1.000
_cell.length_b   1.000
_cell.length_c   1.000
_cell.angle_alpha   90.00
_cell.angle_beta   90.00
_cell.angle_gamma   90.00
#
_symmetry.space_group_name_H-M   'P 1'
#
loop_
_entity.id
_entity.type
_entity.pdbx_description
1 polymer ?
#
loop_
_entity_poly.entity_id
_entity_poly.type
_entity_poly.pdbx_seq_one_letter_code
_entity_poly.pdbx_strand_id
1 'polypeptide(L)'
;MLWYNGGTILERRGTMVEHLSFNIAVNLTGILGMIFMLFSVGFHPSLESSHSKWLKMLMILFIGAALSDLIVCIFSGRPNAAGVLNMAFTVKMLLDSLMLLAFLAYLRGSLGMKPNQWRGGTRIIVASSIVMMLTMALNPLHQLYFAVSHPQGLHLHGKGFLFLCGSVGLMFCACLYQVLIHREARWTSRFSLGFYCLVHIAALAVQPFVEGASMVNIASLLTILVLASAYYAEQNQKYSQQALELQTTRAALVLSQIQPHFLFNSMAVVMDLCDTDPQEAKAALQELSDYLHYKISALSCNMLVSFAEDMEYLQNYLKLEKRRFGHRLQVEYDIQAQDFKVPLLTLQPLAENAVRHGLSKKPEGGTIRITTREIAEYYSILVSDDGVGFVPGEPYAAGGGHVGLSSVRSRLAILCGGSLTVRSVPGGGTTVEITIRKEQEADHENSGRG
;
A
#
# COMPACT_ATOMS: atom_id res chain seq x y z
N MET A 1 -58.49 8.40 10.83
CA MET A 1 -59.62 7.46 10.81
C MET A 1 -59.69 6.87 9.40
N LEU A 2 -58.95 5.80 9.12
CA LEU A 2 -59.11 4.93 7.93
C LEU A 2 -58.02 3.84 8.04
N TRP A 3 -58.44 2.61 7.87
CA TRP A 3 -57.78 1.30 7.92
C TRP A 3 -57.83 0.57 9.28
N TYR A 4 -59.02 0.20 9.64
CA TYR A 4 -59.29 -0.92 10.54
C TYR A 4 -59.47 -2.18 9.67
N ASN A 5 -58.39 -2.88 9.40
CA ASN A 5 -58.49 -4.19 8.73
C ASN A 5 -58.81 -5.27 9.77
N GLY A 6 -59.99 -5.86 9.61
CA GLY A 6 -60.57 -6.88 10.49
C GLY A 6 -59.97 -8.28 10.34
N GLY A 7 -58.68 -8.43 10.54
CA GLY A 7 -58.04 -9.75 10.66
C GLY A 7 -58.30 -10.36 12.06
N THR A 8 -58.48 -11.69 12.10
CA THR A 8 -58.69 -12.44 13.35
C THR A 8 -57.47 -12.31 14.27
N ILE A 9 -57.65 -12.43 15.60
CA ILE A 9 -56.56 -12.36 16.60
C ILE A 9 -55.45 -13.36 16.30
N LEU A 10 -55.75 -14.50 15.70
CA LEU A 10 -54.77 -15.52 15.26
C LEU A 10 -53.95 -15.10 14.06
N GLU A 11 -54.51 -14.42 13.05
CA GLU A 11 -53.78 -13.88 11.90
C GLU A 11 -52.86 -12.76 12.33
N ARG A 12 -53.26 -11.86 13.22
CA ARG A 12 -52.42 -10.81 13.80
C ARG A 12 -51.26 -11.35 14.61
N ARG A 13 -51.41 -12.46 15.32
CA ARG A 13 -50.33 -13.14 16.04
C ARG A 13 -49.34 -13.79 15.08
N GLY A 14 -49.82 -14.42 13.99
CA GLY A 14 -48.96 -15.03 12.97
C GLY A 14 -48.08 -14.00 12.27
N THR A 15 -48.62 -12.90 11.77
CA THR A 15 -47.89 -11.82 11.10
C THR A 15 -46.92 -11.11 12.05
N MET A 16 -47.29 -10.90 13.32
CA MET A 16 -46.43 -10.30 14.32
C MET A 16 -45.18 -11.16 14.62
N VAL A 17 -45.35 -12.48 14.70
CA VAL A 17 -44.25 -13.44 14.94
C VAL A 17 -43.29 -13.48 13.70
N GLU A 18 -43.86 -13.47 12.49
CA GLU A 18 -43.05 -13.43 11.24
C GLU A 18 -42.19 -12.15 11.13
N HIS A 19 -42.80 -10.99 11.40
CA HIS A 19 -42.05 -9.72 11.39
C HIS A 19 -40.99 -9.67 12.49
N LEU A 20 -41.25 -10.25 13.66
CA LEU A 20 -40.29 -10.30 14.76
C LEU A 20 -39.10 -11.18 14.41
N SER A 21 -39.33 -12.38 13.87
CA SER A 21 -38.26 -13.29 13.45
C SER A 21 -37.40 -12.70 12.30
N PHE A 22 -38.02 -12.00 11.34
CA PHE A 22 -37.38 -11.33 10.27
C PHE A 22 -36.44 -10.22 10.78
N ASN A 23 -36.92 -9.34 11.67
CA ASN A 23 -36.08 -8.26 12.25
C ASN A 23 -34.92 -8.81 13.07
N ILE A 24 -35.13 -9.85 13.85
CA ILE A 24 -34.07 -10.51 14.61
C ILE A 24 -32.99 -11.04 13.64
N ALA A 25 -33.40 -11.72 12.57
CA ALA A 25 -32.44 -12.25 11.58
C ALA A 25 -31.66 -11.16 10.87
N VAL A 26 -32.32 -10.08 10.43
CA VAL A 26 -31.68 -8.93 9.77
C VAL A 26 -30.67 -8.25 10.70
N ASN A 27 -31.05 -7.98 11.94
CA ASN A 27 -30.16 -7.30 12.89
C ASN A 27 -28.95 -8.17 13.27
N LEU A 28 -29.17 -9.48 13.54
CA LEU A 28 -28.05 -10.39 13.84
C LEU A 28 -27.10 -10.55 12.68
N THR A 29 -27.62 -10.76 11.47
CA THR A 29 -26.78 -10.85 10.25
C THR A 29 -26.02 -9.56 10.01
N GLY A 30 -26.68 -8.41 10.20
CA GLY A 30 -26.08 -7.10 10.08
C GLY A 30 -24.95 -6.88 11.08
N ILE A 31 -25.16 -7.20 12.34
CA ILE A 31 -24.14 -7.09 13.39
C ILE A 31 -22.92 -7.95 13.06
N LEU A 32 -23.12 -9.24 12.74
CA LEU A 32 -22.03 -10.15 12.39
C LEU A 32 -21.26 -9.67 11.16
N GLY A 33 -21.97 -9.25 10.11
CA GLY A 33 -21.36 -8.70 8.90
C GLY A 33 -20.53 -7.45 9.16
N MET A 34 -21.04 -6.53 10.00
CA MET A 34 -20.30 -5.30 10.33
C MET A 34 -19.10 -5.56 11.23
N ILE A 35 -19.18 -6.49 12.17
CA ILE A 35 -18.04 -6.93 12.99
C ILE A 35 -16.94 -7.51 12.08
N PHE A 36 -17.31 -8.41 11.16
CA PHE A 36 -16.36 -8.97 10.20
C PHE A 36 -15.70 -7.88 9.33
N MET A 37 -16.48 -6.93 8.85
CA MET A 37 -15.97 -5.79 8.08
C MET A 37 -15.06 -4.88 8.89
N LEU A 38 -15.41 -4.56 10.14
CA LEU A 38 -14.55 -3.77 11.03
C LEU A 38 -13.21 -4.45 11.28
N PHE A 39 -13.24 -5.78 11.47
CA PHE A 39 -12.05 -6.58 11.62
C PHE A 39 -11.17 -6.50 10.36
N SER A 40 -11.75 -6.69 9.17
CA SER A 40 -11.07 -6.59 7.89
C SER A 40 -10.44 -5.21 7.67
N VAL A 41 -11.15 -4.12 7.99
CA VAL A 41 -10.63 -2.74 7.90
C VAL A 41 -9.57 -2.45 8.96
N GLY A 42 -9.64 -3.10 10.12
CA GLY A 42 -8.74 -2.88 11.27
C GLY A 42 -7.35 -3.48 11.07
N PHE A 43 -7.24 -4.62 10.39
CA PHE A 43 -5.98 -5.34 10.19
C PHE A 43 -5.06 -4.76 9.11
N HIS A 44 -5.49 -3.77 8.33
CA HIS A 44 -4.64 -3.08 7.37
C HIS A 44 -4.19 -1.72 7.92
N PRO A 45 -3.03 -1.62 8.62
CA PRO A 45 -2.54 -0.37 9.22
C PRO A 45 -2.27 0.73 8.19
N SER A 46 -2.04 0.37 6.93
CA SER A 46 -1.88 1.31 5.80
C SER A 46 -3.19 1.99 5.34
N LEU A 47 -4.34 1.60 5.89
CA LEU A 47 -5.67 2.11 5.55
C LEU A 47 -6.11 3.32 6.42
N GLU A 48 -5.23 3.94 7.20
CA GLU A 48 -5.55 5.11 8.02
C GLU A 48 -5.69 6.40 7.19
N SER A 49 -6.67 6.43 6.30
CA SER A 49 -7.13 7.69 5.71
C SER A 49 -8.19 8.33 6.64
N SER A 50 -8.34 9.66 6.56
CA SER A 50 -9.41 10.36 7.28
C SER A 50 -10.80 9.77 7.00
N HIS A 51 -11.00 9.17 5.81
CA HIS A 51 -12.26 8.56 5.40
C HIS A 51 -12.51 7.20 6.06
N SER A 52 -11.47 6.39 6.30
CA SER A 52 -11.62 5.08 6.94
C SER A 52 -12.16 5.21 8.37
N LYS A 53 -11.77 6.27 9.09
CA LYS A 53 -12.25 6.54 10.46
C LYS A 53 -13.76 6.73 10.49
N TRP A 54 -14.29 7.50 9.55
CA TRP A 54 -15.73 7.75 9.47
C TRP A 54 -16.52 6.54 8.98
N LEU A 55 -15.95 5.72 8.08
CA LEU A 55 -16.56 4.46 7.67
C LEU A 55 -16.62 3.45 8.84
N LYS A 56 -15.53 3.33 9.60
CA LYS A 56 -15.50 2.53 10.84
C LYS A 56 -16.55 3.02 11.85
N MET A 57 -16.67 4.36 12.00
CA MET A 57 -17.67 4.96 12.88
C MET A 57 -19.09 4.62 12.46
N LEU A 58 -19.40 4.66 11.14
CA LEU A 58 -20.70 4.25 10.61
C LEU A 58 -21.02 2.78 10.97
N MET A 59 -20.05 1.88 10.82
CA MET A 59 -20.22 0.46 11.18
C MET A 59 -20.48 0.27 12.68
N ILE A 60 -19.75 0.96 13.54
CA ILE A 60 -19.89 0.89 15.00
C ILE A 60 -21.26 1.42 15.42
N LEU A 61 -21.67 2.57 14.87
CA LEU A 61 -22.99 3.16 15.16
C LEU A 61 -24.13 2.25 14.68
N PHE A 62 -23.97 1.61 13.52
CA PHE A 62 -24.95 0.62 13.03
C PHE A 62 -25.07 -0.58 13.99
N ILE A 63 -23.95 -1.12 14.46
CA ILE A 63 -23.97 -2.24 15.43
C ILE A 63 -24.74 -1.84 16.68
N GLY A 64 -24.50 -0.64 17.22
CA GLY A 64 -25.21 -0.10 18.37
C GLY A 64 -26.71 0.06 18.11
N ALA A 65 -27.09 0.62 16.95
CA ALA A 65 -28.52 0.77 16.56
C ALA A 65 -29.20 -0.59 16.36
N ALA A 66 -28.54 -1.55 15.72
CA ALA A 66 -29.08 -2.91 15.53
C ALA A 66 -29.23 -3.67 16.86
N LEU A 67 -28.28 -3.51 17.79
CA LEU A 67 -28.40 -4.07 19.14
C LEU A 67 -29.57 -3.45 19.91
N SER A 68 -29.75 -2.14 19.81
CA SER A 68 -30.88 -1.45 20.42
C SER A 68 -32.23 -1.94 19.85
N ASP A 69 -32.29 -2.12 18.53
CA ASP A 69 -33.47 -2.65 17.85
C ASP A 69 -33.76 -4.12 18.24
N LEU A 70 -32.71 -4.92 18.41
CA LEU A 70 -32.83 -6.30 18.91
C LEU A 70 -33.44 -6.34 20.33
N ILE A 71 -33.02 -5.42 21.21
CA ILE A 71 -33.60 -5.27 22.53
C ILE A 71 -35.10 -4.93 22.41
N VAL A 72 -35.48 -4.00 21.54
CA VAL A 72 -36.88 -3.68 21.27
C VAL A 72 -37.64 -4.91 20.80
N CYS A 73 -37.09 -5.70 19.89
CA CYS A 73 -37.73 -6.96 19.43
C CYS A 73 -37.92 -7.97 20.56
N ILE A 74 -36.91 -8.21 21.40
CA ILE A 74 -36.95 -9.24 22.46
C ILE A 74 -37.94 -8.86 23.58
N PHE A 75 -38.04 -7.58 23.91
CA PHE A 75 -38.89 -7.10 25.01
C PHE A 75 -40.31 -6.66 24.57
N SER A 76 -40.54 -6.57 23.26
CA SER A 76 -41.88 -6.26 22.72
C SER A 76 -42.92 -7.29 23.18
N GLY A 77 -44.03 -6.79 23.70
CA GLY A 77 -45.13 -7.63 24.20
C GLY A 77 -44.91 -8.22 25.60
N ARG A 78 -43.78 -7.96 26.28
CA ARG A 78 -43.59 -8.42 27.66
C ARG A 78 -44.23 -7.46 28.67
N PRO A 79 -44.92 -7.97 29.73
CA PRO A 79 -45.42 -7.14 30.81
C PRO A 79 -44.26 -6.44 31.53
N ASN A 80 -44.43 -5.18 31.93
CA ASN A 80 -43.45 -4.35 32.62
C ASN A 80 -42.18 -3.95 31.84
N ALA A 81 -42.18 -4.15 30.51
CA ALA A 81 -41.00 -3.79 29.66
C ALA A 81 -41.01 -2.34 29.16
N ALA A 82 -42.00 -1.52 29.50
CA ALA A 82 -42.17 -0.17 28.93
C ALA A 82 -40.96 0.72 29.14
N GLY A 83 -40.30 0.68 30.31
CA GLY A 83 -39.06 1.45 30.56
C GLY A 83 -37.91 1.02 29.67
N VAL A 84 -37.71 -0.29 29.51
CA VAL A 84 -36.66 -0.88 28.67
C VAL A 84 -36.90 -0.51 27.21
N LEU A 85 -38.13 -0.63 26.71
CA LEU A 85 -38.53 -0.30 25.34
C LEU A 85 -38.29 1.20 25.04
N ASN A 86 -38.76 2.09 25.96
CA ASN A 86 -38.51 3.52 25.82
C ASN A 86 -37.03 3.86 25.73
N MET A 87 -36.22 3.29 26.61
CA MET A 87 -34.76 3.53 26.63
C MET A 87 -34.12 2.98 25.37
N ALA A 88 -34.38 1.73 25.00
CA ALA A 88 -33.76 1.10 23.83
C ALA A 88 -34.13 1.85 22.54
N PHE A 89 -35.40 2.24 22.36
CA PHE A 89 -35.81 2.96 21.17
C PHE A 89 -35.27 4.39 21.13
N THR A 90 -35.15 5.07 22.26
CA THR A 90 -34.46 6.39 22.35
C THR A 90 -33.02 6.26 21.98
N VAL A 91 -32.28 5.27 22.49
CA VAL A 91 -30.88 5.03 22.17
C VAL A 91 -30.71 4.75 20.66
N LYS A 92 -31.59 3.90 20.10
CA LYS A 92 -31.58 3.62 18.64
C LYS A 92 -31.72 4.90 17.83
N MET A 93 -32.70 5.74 18.12
CA MET A 93 -32.92 7.01 17.39
C MET A 93 -31.76 7.99 17.50
N LEU A 94 -31.09 8.03 18.67
CA LEU A 94 -29.88 8.84 18.86
C LEU A 94 -28.72 8.31 18.01
N LEU A 95 -28.53 6.99 17.96
CA LEU A 95 -27.48 6.36 17.14
C LEU A 95 -27.73 6.57 15.64
N ASP A 96 -28.99 6.47 15.18
CA ASP A 96 -29.37 6.75 13.79
C ASP A 96 -29.06 8.23 13.42
N SER A 97 -29.27 9.17 14.35
CA SER A 97 -28.92 10.57 14.16
C SER A 97 -27.40 10.80 14.10
N LEU A 98 -26.63 10.10 14.93
CA LEU A 98 -25.17 10.12 14.88
C LEU A 98 -24.63 9.51 13.58
N MET A 99 -25.28 8.48 13.04
CA MET A 99 -24.95 7.90 11.74
C MET A 99 -25.06 8.91 10.61
N LEU A 100 -26.08 9.79 10.63
CA LEU A 100 -26.20 10.87 9.65
C LEU A 100 -25.01 11.85 9.73
N LEU A 101 -24.56 12.21 10.93
CA LEU A 101 -23.39 13.08 11.12
C LEU A 101 -22.09 12.39 10.68
N ALA A 102 -21.92 11.13 11.00
CA ALA A 102 -20.79 10.32 10.56
C ALA A 102 -20.77 10.17 9.02
N PHE A 103 -21.93 9.97 8.40
CA PHE A 103 -22.07 9.94 6.95
C PHE A 103 -21.72 11.29 6.31
N LEU A 104 -22.17 12.41 6.88
CA LEU A 104 -21.82 13.75 6.41
C LEU A 104 -20.30 13.97 6.41
N ALA A 105 -19.61 13.52 7.47
CA ALA A 105 -18.16 13.62 7.56
C ALA A 105 -17.47 12.71 6.54
N TYR A 106 -17.96 11.48 6.35
CA TYR A 106 -17.49 10.57 5.31
C TYR A 106 -17.69 11.13 3.91
N LEU A 107 -18.88 11.66 3.61
CA LEU A 107 -19.24 12.29 2.33
C LEU A 107 -18.28 13.43 1.99
N ARG A 108 -18.06 14.36 2.91
CA ARG A 108 -17.15 15.48 2.70
C ARG A 108 -15.74 15.04 2.36
N GLY A 109 -15.27 14.03 3.04
CA GLY A 109 -13.97 13.45 2.79
C GLY A 109 -13.88 12.77 1.44
N SER A 110 -14.83 11.91 1.10
CA SER A 110 -14.85 11.15 -0.15
C SER A 110 -15.03 12.04 -1.40
N LEU A 111 -15.70 13.17 -1.27
CA LEU A 111 -15.81 14.18 -2.33
C LEU A 111 -14.61 15.14 -2.41
N GLY A 112 -13.63 15.01 -1.52
CA GLY A 112 -12.47 15.90 -1.49
C GLY A 112 -12.79 17.36 -1.15
N MET A 113 -13.88 17.62 -0.41
CA MET A 113 -14.36 18.97 -0.10
C MET A 113 -13.39 19.71 0.81
N LYS A 114 -13.00 20.93 0.39
CA LYS A 114 -12.20 21.83 1.23
C LYS A 114 -12.99 22.25 2.47
N PRO A 115 -12.32 22.61 3.60
CA PRO A 115 -12.99 22.98 4.86
C PRO A 115 -14.04 24.08 4.73
N ASN A 116 -13.87 24.99 3.78
CA ASN A 116 -14.78 26.13 3.56
C ASN A 116 -15.91 25.82 2.56
N GLN A 117 -15.79 24.72 1.78
CA GLN A 117 -16.85 24.33 0.85
C GLN A 117 -18.05 23.81 1.62
N TRP A 118 -19.26 24.25 1.20
CA TRP A 118 -20.54 23.91 1.82
C TRP A 118 -20.63 24.15 3.33
N ARG A 119 -19.89 25.14 3.83
CA ARG A 119 -19.81 25.43 5.28
C ARG A 119 -21.18 25.78 5.89
N GLY A 120 -22.01 26.53 5.15
CA GLY A 120 -23.37 26.89 5.57
C GLY A 120 -24.29 25.65 5.68
N GLY A 121 -24.37 24.85 4.62
CA GLY A 121 -25.21 23.64 4.61
C GLY A 121 -24.79 22.61 5.66
N THR A 122 -23.48 22.42 5.86
CA THR A 122 -22.97 21.54 6.93
C THR A 122 -23.40 22.03 8.31
N ARG A 123 -23.29 23.34 8.58
CA ARG A 123 -23.71 23.91 9.88
C ARG A 123 -25.20 23.73 10.12
N ILE A 124 -26.04 23.92 9.09
CA ILE A 124 -27.49 23.71 9.18
C ILE A 124 -27.81 22.25 9.51
N ILE A 125 -27.20 21.29 8.78
CA ILE A 125 -27.43 19.86 9.05
C ILE A 125 -26.98 19.48 10.46
N VAL A 126 -25.79 19.93 10.89
CA VAL A 126 -25.30 19.66 12.24
C VAL A 126 -26.19 20.26 13.31
N ALA A 127 -26.58 21.54 13.16
CA ALA A 127 -27.47 22.21 14.11
C ALA A 127 -28.84 21.51 14.19
N SER A 128 -29.44 21.17 13.04
CA SER A 128 -30.71 20.45 12.98
C SER A 128 -30.60 19.06 13.60
N SER A 129 -29.50 18.35 13.36
CA SER A 129 -29.27 17.03 13.98
C SER A 129 -29.13 17.13 15.49
N ILE A 130 -28.44 18.15 16.02
CA ILE A 130 -28.33 18.40 17.47
C ILE A 130 -29.71 18.68 18.08
N VAL A 131 -30.50 19.56 17.47
CA VAL A 131 -31.86 19.85 17.94
C VAL A 131 -32.71 18.58 17.93
N MET A 132 -32.65 17.79 16.87
CA MET A 132 -33.35 16.54 16.76
C MET A 132 -32.93 15.53 17.85
N MET A 133 -31.63 15.40 18.12
CA MET A 133 -31.13 14.54 19.19
C MET A 133 -31.61 15.00 20.57
N LEU A 134 -31.64 16.29 20.86
CA LEU A 134 -32.14 16.82 22.11
C LEU A 134 -33.65 16.55 22.28
N THR A 135 -34.46 16.77 21.25
CA THR A 135 -35.91 16.48 21.30
C THR A 135 -36.18 14.98 21.41
N MET A 136 -35.35 14.12 20.78
CA MET A 136 -35.45 12.66 20.94
C MET A 136 -35.06 12.20 22.35
N ALA A 137 -34.00 12.76 22.93
CA ALA A 137 -33.60 12.45 24.30
C ALA A 137 -34.70 12.81 25.33
N LEU A 138 -35.49 13.82 25.04
CA LEU A 138 -36.64 14.26 25.87
C LEU A 138 -37.91 13.50 25.53
N ASN A 139 -37.96 12.65 24.51
CA ASN A 139 -39.18 11.94 24.10
C ASN A 139 -39.81 11.09 25.21
N PRO A 140 -39.08 10.42 26.11
CA PRO A 140 -39.69 9.70 27.23
C PRO A 140 -40.60 10.55 28.14
N LEU A 141 -40.34 11.89 28.18
CA LEU A 141 -41.13 12.85 28.96
C LEU A 141 -42.33 13.38 28.19
N HIS A 142 -42.19 13.63 26.90
CA HIS A 142 -43.18 14.33 26.08
C HIS A 142 -43.92 13.44 25.09
N GLN A 143 -43.43 12.21 24.86
CA GLN A 143 -43.97 11.23 23.92
C GLN A 143 -44.31 11.82 22.55
N LEU A 144 -43.46 12.72 22.05
CA LEU A 144 -43.72 13.46 20.82
C LEU A 144 -43.61 12.57 19.56
N TYR A 145 -42.65 11.66 19.55
CA TYR A 145 -42.33 10.83 18.38
C TYR A 145 -42.84 9.42 18.50
N PHE A 146 -42.80 8.86 19.71
CA PHE A 146 -43.29 7.52 20.01
C PHE A 146 -43.75 7.43 21.47
N ALA A 147 -44.66 6.48 21.73
CA ALA A 147 -45.08 6.12 23.06
C ALA A 147 -45.09 4.60 23.23
N VAL A 148 -44.86 4.14 24.46
CA VAL A 148 -45.00 2.72 24.81
C VAL A 148 -46.19 2.57 25.71
N SER A 149 -47.22 1.85 25.23
CA SER A 149 -48.44 1.58 25.98
C SER A 149 -48.64 0.09 26.15
N HIS A 150 -49.02 -0.34 27.37
CA HIS A 150 -49.34 -1.71 27.67
C HIS A 150 -50.85 -1.94 27.43
N PRO A 151 -51.30 -3.03 26.80
CA PRO A 151 -50.59 -4.22 26.29
C PRO A 151 -50.12 -4.10 24.82
N GLN A 152 -50.29 -2.93 24.17
CA GLN A 152 -50.13 -2.77 22.74
C GLN A 152 -48.66 -2.60 22.29
N GLY A 153 -47.70 -2.39 23.20
CA GLY A 153 -46.29 -2.26 22.87
C GLY A 153 -45.86 -0.85 22.44
N LEU A 154 -44.94 -0.77 21.53
CA LEU A 154 -44.39 0.50 20.98
C LEU A 154 -45.33 1.07 19.91
N HIS A 155 -45.80 2.29 20.10
CA HIS A 155 -46.60 3.02 19.12
C HIS A 155 -45.87 4.25 18.64
N LEU A 156 -45.76 4.40 17.34
CA LEU A 156 -45.20 5.61 16.69
C LEU A 156 -46.30 6.68 16.63
N HIS A 157 -45.99 7.89 17.14
CA HIS A 157 -46.91 9.02 17.02
C HIS A 157 -46.88 9.59 15.59
N GLY A 158 -47.98 9.36 14.83
CA GLY A 158 -48.04 9.60 13.39
C GLY A 158 -47.54 10.98 12.93
N LYS A 159 -48.00 12.08 13.58
CA LYS A 159 -47.58 13.43 13.16
C LYS A 159 -46.12 13.75 13.52
N GLY A 160 -45.68 13.47 14.73
CA GLY A 160 -44.29 13.71 15.17
C GLY A 160 -43.30 12.83 14.44
N PHE A 161 -43.63 11.55 14.27
CA PHE A 161 -42.80 10.61 13.55
C PHE A 161 -42.67 10.96 12.04
N LEU A 162 -43.78 11.37 11.38
CA LEU A 162 -43.76 11.87 10.01
C LEU A 162 -42.87 13.11 9.85
N PHE A 163 -42.97 14.06 10.82
CA PHE A 163 -42.10 15.23 10.81
C PHE A 163 -40.64 14.86 10.93
N LEU A 164 -40.32 13.88 11.79
CA LEU A 164 -38.95 13.34 11.93
C LEU A 164 -38.45 12.74 10.62
N CYS A 165 -39.21 11.81 10.03
CA CYS A 165 -38.83 11.19 8.75
C CYS A 165 -38.67 12.21 7.64
N GLY A 166 -39.52 13.21 7.55
CA GLY A 166 -39.45 14.30 6.59
C GLY A 166 -38.18 15.17 6.78
N SER A 167 -37.85 15.54 8.01
CA SER A 167 -36.69 16.36 8.32
C SER A 167 -35.36 15.63 7.99
N VAL A 168 -35.25 14.36 8.35
CA VAL A 168 -34.08 13.54 8.02
C VAL A 168 -33.98 13.30 6.51
N GLY A 169 -35.11 13.06 5.86
CA GLY A 169 -35.19 12.94 4.39
C GLY A 169 -34.66 14.18 3.65
N LEU A 170 -35.04 15.38 4.13
CA LEU A 170 -34.51 16.65 3.57
C LEU A 170 -32.99 16.78 3.76
N MET A 171 -32.44 16.32 4.89
CA MET A 171 -30.98 16.30 5.10
C MET A 171 -30.29 15.36 4.11
N PHE A 172 -30.84 14.19 3.83
CA PHE A 172 -30.32 13.30 2.80
C PHE A 172 -30.47 13.89 1.38
N CYS A 173 -31.54 14.61 1.07
CA CYS A 173 -31.68 15.32 -0.19
C CYS A 173 -30.57 16.38 -0.36
N ALA A 174 -30.23 17.13 0.70
CA ALA A 174 -29.16 18.08 0.67
C ALA A 174 -27.77 17.41 0.47
N CYS A 175 -27.55 16.25 1.08
CA CYS A 175 -26.35 15.43 0.84
C CYS A 175 -26.31 14.93 -0.60
N LEU A 176 -27.40 14.42 -1.15
CA LEU A 176 -27.51 13.95 -2.52
C LEU A 176 -27.20 15.09 -3.52
N TYR A 177 -27.72 16.28 -3.29
CA TYR A 177 -27.42 17.46 -4.08
C TYR A 177 -25.91 17.74 -4.14
N GLN A 178 -25.18 17.60 -3.02
CA GLN A 178 -23.73 17.75 -3.02
C GLN A 178 -23.02 16.66 -3.86
N VAL A 179 -23.47 15.42 -3.81
CA VAL A 179 -22.94 14.35 -4.64
C VAL A 179 -23.11 14.64 -6.14
N LEU A 180 -24.24 15.23 -6.52
CA LEU A 180 -24.53 15.55 -7.92
C LEU A 180 -23.69 16.72 -8.47
N ILE A 181 -23.41 17.73 -7.64
CA ILE A 181 -22.63 18.93 -8.03
C ILE A 181 -21.13 18.61 -8.14
N HIS A 182 -20.58 17.81 -7.23
CA HIS A 182 -19.13 17.53 -7.19
C HIS A 182 -18.75 16.48 -8.26
N ARG A 183 -18.76 16.90 -9.54
CA ARG A 183 -18.47 16.03 -10.70
C ARG A 183 -16.99 15.61 -10.77
N GLU A 184 -16.09 16.31 -10.11
CA GLU A 184 -14.64 16.00 -10.06
C GLU A 184 -14.33 14.75 -9.24
N ALA A 185 -15.22 14.35 -8.32
CA ALA A 185 -15.05 13.15 -7.52
C ALA A 185 -15.21 11.89 -8.41
N ARG A 186 -14.51 10.82 -8.03
CA ARG A 186 -14.54 9.54 -8.75
C ARG A 186 -15.96 9.00 -8.89
N TRP A 187 -16.26 8.44 -10.04
CA TRP A 187 -17.59 7.87 -10.33
C TRP A 187 -18.04 6.84 -9.27
N THR A 188 -17.14 5.94 -8.86
CA THR A 188 -17.43 4.91 -7.84
C THR A 188 -17.85 5.51 -6.50
N SER A 189 -17.13 6.54 -6.02
CA SER A 189 -17.46 7.26 -4.79
C SER A 189 -18.78 8.00 -4.91
N ARG A 190 -19.02 8.67 -6.04
CA ARG A 190 -20.29 9.39 -6.30
C ARG A 190 -21.47 8.42 -6.35
N PHE A 191 -21.32 7.28 -7.02
CA PHE A 191 -22.35 6.25 -7.10
C PHE A 191 -22.71 5.70 -5.72
N SER A 192 -21.72 5.28 -4.93
CA SER A 192 -21.95 4.70 -3.60
C SER A 192 -22.57 5.70 -2.61
N LEU A 193 -22.11 6.97 -2.65
CA LEU A 193 -22.69 8.04 -1.81
C LEU A 193 -24.12 8.40 -2.26
N GLY A 194 -24.37 8.49 -3.55
CA GLY A 194 -25.71 8.74 -4.10
C GLY A 194 -26.68 7.60 -3.77
N PHE A 195 -26.21 6.36 -3.92
CA PHE A 195 -26.97 5.18 -3.54
C PHE A 195 -27.33 5.19 -2.05
N TYR A 196 -26.38 5.54 -1.16
CA TYR A 196 -26.63 5.70 0.27
C TYR A 196 -27.79 6.70 0.52
N CYS A 197 -27.71 7.88 -0.07
CA CYS A 197 -28.76 8.91 0.12
C CYS A 197 -30.12 8.44 -0.41
N LEU A 198 -30.18 7.89 -1.62
CA LEU A 198 -31.43 7.47 -2.26
C LEU A 198 -32.13 6.35 -1.50
N VAL A 199 -31.37 5.34 -1.05
CA VAL A 199 -31.94 4.20 -0.30
C VAL A 199 -32.48 4.66 1.06
N HIS A 200 -31.80 5.60 1.77
CA HIS A 200 -32.30 6.14 3.02
C HIS A 200 -33.54 7.02 2.83
N ILE A 201 -33.58 7.85 1.76
CA ILE A 201 -34.78 8.62 1.43
C ILE A 201 -35.97 7.68 1.19
N ALA A 202 -35.77 6.61 0.41
CA ALA A 202 -36.80 5.61 0.15
C ALA A 202 -37.23 4.88 1.43
N ALA A 203 -36.29 4.46 2.27
CA ALA A 203 -36.56 3.80 3.55
C ALA A 203 -37.40 4.71 4.49
N LEU A 204 -37.02 5.99 4.60
CA LEU A 204 -37.75 6.97 5.41
C LEU A 204 -39.15 7.25 4.88
N ALA A 205 -39.36 7.24 3.55
CA ALA A 205 -40.69 7.40 2.95
C ALA A 205 -41.58 6.18 3.19
N VAL A 206 -41.03 4.99 3.22
CA VAL A 206 -41.79 3.72 3.42
C VAL A 206 -42.01 3.40 4.90
N GLN A 207 -41.08 3.78 5.78
CA GLN A 207 -41.10 3.45 7.20
C GLN A 207 -42.45 3.77 7.92
N PRO A 208 -43.15 4.89 7.64
CA PRO A 208 -44.45 5.17 8.29
C PRO A 208 -45.60 4.22 7.91
N PHE A 209 -45.43 3.49 6.81
CA PHE A 209 -46.45 2.57 6.28
C PHE A 209 -46.15 1.11 6.59
N VAL A 210 -44.98 0.80 7.10
CA VAL A 210 -44.56 -0.56 7.44
C VAL A 210 -44.42 -0.71 8.94
N GLU A 211 -45.33 -1.43 9.53
CA GLU A 211 -45.26 -1.78 10.95
C GLU A 211 -44.40 -3.03 11.15
N GLY A 212 -43.66 -3.08 12.24
CA GLY A 212 -42.89 -4.24 12.68
C GLY A 212 -41.53 -4.48 11.99
N ALA A 213 -41.18 -3.76 10.93
CA ALA A 213 -39.87 -3.88 10.30
C ALA A 213 -39.13 -2.53 10.28
N SER A 214 -37.82 -2.54 10.61
CA SER A 214 -36.98 -1.34 10.55
C SER A 214 -36.38 -1.15 9.16
N MET A 215 -37.08 -0.42 8.29
CA MET A 215 -36.59 -0.11 6.93
C MET A 215 -35.29 0.66 6.96
N VAL A 216 -35.08 1.51 7.96
CA VAL A 216 -33.84 2.28 8.13
C VAL A 216 -32.65 1.38 8.44
N ASN A 217 -32.83 0.33 9.28
CA ASN A 217 -31.77 -0.64 9.58
C ASN A 217 -31.37 -1.44 8.32
N ILE A 218 -32.35 -1.87 7.53
CA ILE A 218 -32.12 -2.58 6.27
C ILE A 218 -31.38 -1.69 5.27
N ALA A 219 -31.82 -0.43 5.15
CA ALA A 219 -31.18 0.56 4.31
C ALA A 219 -29.72 0.81 4.73
N SER A 220 -29.49 0.97 6.04
CA SER A 220 -28.16 1.21 6.60
C SER A 220 -27.23 0.02 6.37
N LEU A 221 -27.70 -1.20 6.61
CA LEU A 221 -26.93 -2.43 6.36
C LEU A 221 -26.48 -2.48 4.88
N LEU A 222 -27.45 -2.40 3.96
CA LEU A 222 -27.18 -2.50 2.52
C LEU A 222 -26.21 -1.41 2.05
N THR A 223 -26.45 -0.17 2.46
CA THR A 223 -25.68 0.98 1.98
C THR A 223 -24.28 1.08 2.58
N ILE A 224 -24.09 0.68 3.86
CA ILE A 224 -22.75 0.62 4.47
C ILE A 224 -21.92 -0.48 3.79
N LEU A 225 -22.52 -1.62 3.43
CA LEU A 225 -21.84 -2.65 2.63
C LEU A 225 -21.37 -2.12 1.27
N VAL A 226 -22.22 -1.35 0.58
CA VAL A 226 -21.86 -0.73 -0.70
C VAL A 226 -20.76 0.31 -0.50
N LEU A 227 -20.84 1.17 0.52
CA LEU A 227 -19.78 2.14 0.83
C LEU A 227 -18.46 1.44 1.14
N ALA A 228 -18.49 0.38 1.93
CA ALA A 228 -17.31 -0.39 2.29
C ALA A 228 -16.69 -1.06 1.06
N SER A 229 -17.50 -1.71 0.21
CA SER A 229 -17.01 -2.34 -1.03
C SER A 229 -16.38 -1.33 -1.98
N ALA A 230 -16.97 -0.16 -2.15
CA ALA A 230 -16.43 0.93 -2.96
C ALA A 230 -15.11 1.45 -2.39
N TYR A 231 -15.02 1.62 -1.07
CA TYR A 231 -13.80 2.00 -0.38
C TYR A 231 -12.68 0.97 -0.58
N TYR A 232 -12.97 -0.33 -0.42
CA TYR A 232 -12.00 -1.40 -0.66
C TYR A 232 -11.52 -1.45 -2.11
N ALA A 233 -12.43 -1.33 -3.07
CA ALA A 233 -12.08 -1.29 -4.48
C ALA A 233 -11.12 -0.13 -4.80
N GLU A 234 -11.38 1.05 -4.23
CA GLU A 234 -10.51 2.22 -4.39
C GLU A 234 -9.13 2.00 -3.78
N GLN A 235 -9.05 1.41 -2.58
CA GLN A 235 -7.77 1.12 -1.93
C GLN A 235 -6.96 0.09 -2.71
N ASN A 236 -7.58 -1.01 -3.13
CA ASN A 236 -6.92 -2.04 -3.93
C ASN A 236 -6.34 -1.46 -5.24
N GLN A 237 -7.06 -0.55 -5.88
CA GLN A 237 -6.57 0.12 -7.09
C GLN A 237 -5.33 0.98 -6.79
N LYS A 238 -5.34 1.74 -5.67
CA LYS A 238 -4.16 2.53 -5.25
C LYS A 238 -2.95 1.64 -4.97
N TYR A 239 -3.14 0.51 -4.27
CA TYR A 239 -2.06 -0.43 -4.01
C TYR A 239 -1.48 -1.04 -5.27
N SER A 240 -2.35 -1.45 -6.20
CA SER A 240 -1.92 -1.97 -7.51
C SER A 240 -1.09 -0.94 -8.29
N GLN A 241 -1.52 0.33 -8.29
CA GLN A 241 -0.78 1.42 -8.95
C GLN A 241 0.58 1.65 -8.29
N GLN A 242 0.65 1.72 -6.96
CA GLN A 242 1.91 1.88 -6.22
C GLN A 242 2.87 0.70 -6.44
N ALA A 243 2.35 -0.53 -6.46
CA ALA A 243 3.14 -1.71 -6.75
C ALA A 243 3.73 -1.66 -8.17
N LEU A 244 2.93 -1.26 -9.16
CA LEU A 244 3.39 -1.09 -10.54
C LEU A 244 4.44 0.03 -10.66
N GLU A 245 4.23 1.17 -10.02
CA GLU A 245 5.18 2.28 -9.99
C GLU A 245 6.51 1.87 -9.35
N LEU A 246 6.45 1.10 -8.24
CA LEU A 246 7.65 0.56 -7.62
C LEU A 246 8.41 -0.41 -8.54
N GLN A 247 7.68 -1.28 -9.25
CA GLN A 247 8.29 -2.20 -10.22
C GLN A 247 8.93 -1.45 -11.39
N THR A 248 8.25 -0.45 -11.96
CA THR A 248 8.81 0.36 -13.06
C THR A 248 10.02 1.15 -12.61
N THR A 249 9.99 1.72 -11.40
CA THR A 249 11.13 2.45 -10.83
C THR A 249 12.32 1.50 -10.60
N ARG A 250 12.08 0.31 -10.06
CA ARG A 250 13.13 -0.71 -9.91
C ARG A 250 13.72 -1.11 -11.26
N ALA A 251 12.88 -1.39 -12.26
CA ALA A 251 13.35 -1.71 -13.61
C ALA A 251 14.19 -0.57 -14.21
N ALA A 252 13.76 0.69 -14.06
CA ALA A 252 14.51 1.84 -14.51
C ALA A 252 15.87 1.99 -13.81
N LEU A 253 15.93 1.73 -12.49
CA LEU A 253 17.19 1.72 -11.74
C LEU A 253 18.14 0.63 -12.24
N VAL A 254 17.61 -0.58 -12.50
CA VAL A 254 18.38 -1.69 -13.06
C VAL A 254 18.96 -1.30 -14.42
N LEU A 255 18.13 -0.79 -15.33
CA LEU A 255 18.58 -0.35 -16.66
C LEU A 255 19.59 0.80 -16.60
N SER A 256 19.46 1.73 -15.64
CA SER A 256 20.41 2.84 -15.48
C SER A 256 21.80 2.38 -15.02
N GLN A 257 21.93 1.21 -14.42
CA GLN A 257 23.22 0.63 -14.03
C GLN A 257 23.96 -0.06 -15.18
N ILE A 258 23.28 -0.34 -16.29
CA ILE A 258 23.94 -0.71 -17.55
C ILE A 258 24.53 0.58 -18.12
N GLN A 259 25.84 0.64 -18.29
CA GLN A 259 26.49 1.81 -18.87
C GLN A 259 26.15 1.94 -20.37
N PRO A 260 25.31 2.93 -20.79
CA PRO A 260 24.87 3.00 -22.18
C PRO A 260 26.08 3.19 -23.14
N HIS A 261 27.06 3.96 -22.71
CA HIS A 261 28.23 4.23 -23.49
C HIS A 261 29.10 2.96 -23.75
N PHE A 262 29.22 2.07 -22.75
CA PHE A 262 29.89 0.78 -22.96
C PHE A 262 29.15 -0.07 -24.00
N LEU A 263 27.84 -0.13 -23.89
CA LEU A 263 26.98 -0.92 -24.79
C LEU A 263 27.11 -0.41 -26.24
N PHE A 264 26.98 0.91 -26.45
CA PHE A 264 27.16 1.50 -27.80
C PHE A 264 28.55 1.26 -28.36
N ASN A 265 29.60 1.40 -27.55
CA ASN A 265 30.98 1.16 -28.01
C ASN A 265 31.22 -0.32 -28.33
N SER A 266 30.73 -1.24 -27.51
CA SER A 266 30.87 -2.68 -27.79
C SER A 266 30.10 -3.10 -29.06
N MET A 267 28.92 -2.53 -29.30
CA MET A 267 28.17 -2.74 -30.55
C MET A 267 28.94 -2.18 -31.76
N ALA A 268 29.59 -0.99 -31.65
CA ALA A 268 30.38 -0.42 -32.72
C ALA A 268 31.57 -1.32 -33.06
N VAL A 269 32.25 -1.89 -32.06
CA VAL A 269 33.35 -2.85 -32.29
C VAL A 269 32.80 -4.13 -32.96
N VAL A 270 31.65 -4.66 -32.55
CA VAL A 270 31.04 -5.84 -33.21
C VAL A 270 30.71 -5.52 -34.67
N MET A 271 30.19 -4.34 -34.97
CA MET A 271 29.87 -3.91 -36.34
C MET A 271 31.13 -3.85 -37.22
N ASP A 272 32.20 -3.27 -36.72
CA ASP A 272 33.50 -3.18 -37.45
C ASP A 272 34.08 -4.58 -37.70
N LEU A 273 33.96 -5.49 -36.71
CA LEU A 273 34.41 -6.86 -36.84
C LEU A 273 33.51 -7.69 -37.80
N CYS A 274 32.25 -7.35 -38.00
CA CYS A 274 31.40 -8.05 -38.99
C CYS A 274 31.95 -7.94 -40.40
N ASP A 275 32.61 -6.80 -40.74
CA ASP A 275 33.19 -6.55 -42.05
C ASP A 275 34.64 -7.08 -42.19
N THR A 276 35.36 -7.19 -41.05
CA THR A 276 36.81 -7.56 -41.08
C THR A 276 37.08 -8.99 -40.65
N ASP A 277 36.39 -9.50 -39.59
CA ASP A 277 36.53 -10.84 -39.07
C ASP A 277 35.18 -11.34 -38.46
N PRO A 278 34.32 -11.99 -39.28
CA PRO A 278 33.04 -12.45 -38.81
C PRO A 278 33.08 -13.50 -37.67
N GLN A 279 34.15 -14.25 -37.55
CA GLN A 279 34.33 -15.22 -36.46
C GLN A 279 34.56 -14.50 -35.13
N GLU A 280 35.42 -13.50 -35.15
CA GLU A 280 35.71 -12.66 -34.00
C GLU A 280 34.53 -11.76 -33.64
N ALA A 281 33.72 -11.31 -34.60
CA ALA A 281 32.45 -10.62 -34.38
C ALA A 281 31.47 -11.48 -33.59
N LYS A 282 31.34 -12.77 -33.92
CA LYS A 282 30.50 -13.71 -33.22
C LYS A 282 30.96 -13.94 -31.78
N ALA A 283 32.29 -14.06 -31.56
CA ALA A 283 32.85 -14.18 -30.22
C ALA A 283 32.58 -12.92 -29.37
N ALA A 284 32.78 -11.73 -29.92
CA ALA A 284 32.52 -10.47 -29.26
C ALA A 284 31.02 -10.30 -28.90
N LEU A 285 30.11 -10.73 -29.80
CA LEU A 285 28.68 -10.70 -29.53
C LEU A 285 28.28 -11.67 -28.41
N GLN A 286 28.89 -12.86 -28.36
CA GLN A 286 28.66 -13.81 -27.27
C GLN A 286 29.11 -13.23 -25.93
N GLU A 287 30.33 -12.67 -25.87
CA GLU A 287 30.87 -12.04 -24.65
C GLU A 287 29.99 -10.87 -24.19
N LEU A 288 29.46 -10.06 -25.13
CA LEU A 288 28.54 -8.98 -24.80
C LEU A 288 27.20 -9.50 -24.25
N SER A 289 26.67 -10.58 -24.84
CA SER A 289 25.47 -11.25 -24.37
C SER A 289 25.67 -11.81 -22.95
N ASP A 290 26.78 -12.50 -22.68
CA ASP A 290 27.11 -13.06 -21.38
C ASP A 290 27.29 -11.95 -20.33
N TYR A 291 27.96 -10.88 -20.68
CA TYR A 291 28.09 -9.67 -19.84
C TYR A 291 26.73 -9.08 -19.45
N LEU A 292 25.82 -8.89 -20.41
CA LEU A 292 24.49 -8.32 -20.15
C LEU A 292 23.64 -9.27 -19.31
N HIS A 293 23.64 -10.56 -19.61
CA HIS A 293 22.89 -11.56 -18.86
C HIS A 293 23.30 -11.58 -17.39
N TYR A 294 24.62 -11.59 -17.16
CA TYR A 294 25.16 -11.57 -15.81
C TYR A 294 24.83 -10.28 -15.06
N LYS A 295 25.01 -9.13 -15.72
CA LYS A 295 24.70 -7.83 -15.09
C LYS A 295 23.24 -7.73 -14.66
N ILE A 296 22.30 -8.21 -15.48
CA ILE A 296 20.87 -8.23 -15.15
C ILE A 296 20.59 -9.22 -14.00
N SER A 297 21.18 -10.40 -14.01
CA SER A 297 21.02 -11.40 -12.94
C SER A 297 21.56 -10.91 -11.61
N ALA A 298 22.70 -10.23 -11.63
CA ALA A 298 23.35 -9.67 -10.45
C ALA A 298 22.54 -8.57 -9.75
N LEU A 299 21.71 -7.83 -10.48
CA LEU A 299 20.87 -6.75 -9.93
C LEU A 299 19.69 -7.29 -9.12
N SER A 300 19.36 -8.56 -9.31
CA SER A 300 18.25 -9.23 -8.62
C SER A 300 18.67 -9.96 -7.34
N CYS A 301 19.97 -10.11 -7.08
CA CYS A 301 20.47 -10.99 -6.02
C CYS A 301 21.61 -10.34 -5.22
N ASN A 302 21.40 -10.18 -3.90
CA ASN A 302 22.50 -9.95 -2.96
C ASN A 302 23.12 -11.29 -2.55
N MET A 303 23.93 -11.90 -3.45
CA MET A 303 24.53 -13.20 -3.23
C MET A 303 26.05 -13.10 -3.12
N LEU A 304 26.64 -14.00 -2.34
CA LEU A 304 28.07 -14.32 -2.40
C LEU A 304 28.29 -15.34 -3.51
N VAL A 305 29.28 -15.08 -4.37
CA VAL A 305 29.74 -15.99 -5.41
C VAL A 305 31.20 -16.36 -5.16
N SER A 306 31.71 -17.39 -5.80
CA SER A 306 33.14 -17.66 -5.74
C SER A 306 33.94 -16.52 -6.40
N PHE A 307 35.15 -16.24 -5.88
CA PHE A 307 36.04 -15.27 -6.52
C PHE A 307 36.33 -15.66 -7.98
N ALA A 308 36.46 -16.93 -8.27
CA ALA A 308 36.72 -17.43 -9.63
C ALA A 308 35.56 -17.06 -10.58
N GLU A 309 34.32 -17.16 -10.12
CA GLU A 309 33.13 -16.77 -10.89
C GLU A 309 33.09 -15.25 -11.16
N ASP A 310 33.28 -14.41 -10.13
CA ASP A 310 33.33 -12.94 -10.30
C ASP A 310 34.51 -12.49 -11.22
N MET A 311 35.62 -13.25 -11.18
CA MET A 311 36.79 -13.04 -12.03
C MET A 311 36.52 -13.40 -13.50
N GLU A 312 35.78 -14.46 -13.77
CA GLU A 312 35.39 -14.84 -15.14
C GLU A 312 34.57 -13.73 -15.80
N TYR A 313 33.63 -13.14 -15.07
CA TYR A 313 32.83 -12.02 -15.56
C TYR A 313 33.66 -10.76 -15.79
N LEU A 314 34.60 -10.47 -14.90
CA LEU A 314 35.55 -9.40 -15.10
C LEU A 314 36.37 -9.61 -16.36
N GLN A 315 36.85 -10.83 -16.61
CA GLN A 315 37.60 -11.17 -17.80
C GLN A 315 36.83 -10.91 -19.09
N ASN A 316 35.53 -11.29 -19.12
CA ASN A 316 34.65 -11.05 -20.27
C ASN A 316 34.49 -9.54 -20.56
N TYR A 317 34.29 -8.72 -19.51
CA TYR A 317 34.30 -7.27 -19.64
C TYR A 317 35.64 -6.74 -20.20
N LEU A 318 36.78 -7.17 -19.63
CA LEU A 318 38.09 -6.71 -20.05
C LEU A 318 38.48 -7.16 -21.47
N LYS A 319 38.01 -8.31 -21.93
CA LYS A 319 38.19 -8.75 -23.35
C LYS A 319 37.49 -7.79 -24.30
N LEU A 320 36.26 -7.37 -24.02
CA LEU A 320 35.53 -6.40 -24.84
C LEU A 320 36.23 -5.03 -24.85
N GLU A 321 36.69 -4.55 -23.70
CA GLU A 321 37.47 -3.29 -23.63
C GLU A 321 38.82 -3.41 -24.33
N LYS A 322 39.49 -4.54 -24.26
CA LYS A 322 40.74 -4.78 -24.96
C LYS A 322 40.57 -4.74 -26.48
N ARG A 323 39.47 -5.27 -27.04
CA ARG A 323 39.14 -5.11 -28.46
C ARG A 323 38.98 -3.63 -28.85
N ARG A 324 38.34 -2.86 -28.00
CA ARG A 324 38.09 -1.43 -28.23
C ARG A 324 39.36 -0.57 -28.14
N PHE A 325 40.18 -0.83 -27.11
CA PHE A 325 41.40 -0.03 -26.88
C PHE A 325 42.64 -0.55 -27.61
N GLY A 326 42.60 -1.80 -28.10
CA GLY A 326 43.71 -2.46 -28.75
C GLY A 326 44.93 -2.57 -27.84
N HIS A 327 46.09 -2.23 -28.35
CA HIS A 327 47.39 -2.27 -27.64
C HIS A 327 47.47 -1.26 -26.47
N ARG A 328 46.56 -0.31 -26.40
CA ARG A 328 46.52 0.72 -25.34
C ARG A 328 46.02 0.17 -24.00
N LEU A 329 45.37 -0.99 -23.96
CA LEU A 329 44.94 -1.64 -22.73
C LEU A 329 45.74 -2.91 -22.53
N GLN A 330 46.56 -2.95 -21.49
CA GLN A 330 47.21 -4.15 -21.01
C GLN A 330 46.54 -4.62 -19.74
N VAL A 331 46.39 -5.94 -19.57
CA VAL A 331 45.80 -6.56 -18.39
C VAL A 331 46.73 -7.63 -17.86
N GLU A 332 47.09 -7.53 -16.59
CA GLU A 332 47.94 -8.46 -15.89
C GLU A 332 47.22 -9.12 -14.73
N TYR A 333 47.37 -10.41 -14.57
CA TYR A 333 46.75 -11.20 -13.52
C TYR A 333 47.86 -11.87 -12.69
N ASP A 334 47.82 -11.66 -11.36
CA ASP A 334 48.66 -12.33 -10.38
C ASP A 334 47.81 -12.90 -9.27
N ILE A 335 47.16 -14.02 -9.57
CA ILE A 335 46.16 -14.67 -8.74
C ILE A 335 46.79 -15.80 -7.95
N GLN A 336 47.08 -15.55 -6.65
CA GLN A 336 47.65 -16.55 -5.75
C GLN A 336 46.62 -17.14 -4.78
N ALA A 337 45.47 -16.47 -4.57
CA ALA A 337 44.35 -16.97 -3.80
C ALA A 337 43.09 -16.83 -4.62
N GLN A 338 42.28 -17.89 -4.71
CA GLN A 338 41.02 -17.89 -5.45
C GLN A 338 39.88 -18.64 -4.74
N ASP A 339 40.20 -19.30 -3.63
CA ASP A 339 39.27 -20.20 -2.92
C ASP A 339 38.54 -19.42 -1.78
N PHE A 340 37.82 -18.38 -2.16
CA PHE A 340 37.02 -17.56 -1.26
C PHE A 340 35.82 -16.96 -1.99
N LYS A 341 34.85 -16.44 -1.23
CA LYS A 341 33.63 -15.84 -1.76
C LYS A 341 33.66 -14.32 -1.68
N VAL A 342 33.07 -13.69 -2.69
CA VAL A 342 32.89 -12.24 -2.80
C VAL A 342 31.44 -11.89 -3.10
N PRO A 343 30.95 -10.70 -2.74
CA PRO A 343 29.67 -10.22 -3.25
C PRO A 343 29.70 -10.13 -4.78
N LEU A 344 28.65 -10.58 -5.41
CA LEU A 344 28.48 -10.55 -6.86
C LEU A 344 28.77 -9.15 -7.43
N LEU A 345 29.50 -9.02 -8.56
CA LEU A 345 29.97 -7.75 -9.13
C LEU A 345 30.86 -6.93 -8.17
N THR A 346 31.82 -7.57 -7.53
CA THR A 346 32.82 -6.89 -6.70
C THR A 346 33.95 -6.30 -7.54
N LEU A 347 34.51 -7.09 -8.46
CA LEU A 347 35.69 -6.71 -9.25
C LEU A 347 35.35 -5.77 -10.41
N GLN A 348 34.22 -5.97 -11.06
CA GLN A 348 33.87 -5.25 -12.29
C GLN A 348 33.80 -3.71 -12.09
N PRO A 349 33.13 -3.14 -11.06
CA PRO A 349 33.11 -1.70 -10.86
C PRO A 349 34.50 -1.10 -10.62
N LEU A 350 35.45 -1.86 -10.08
CA LEU A 350 36.83 -1.43 -9.88
C LEU A 350 37.55 -1.30 -11.23
N ALA A 351 37.45 -2.33 -12.07
CA ALA A 351 38.03 -2.30 -13.39
C ALA A 351 37.34 -1.30 -14.31
N GLU A 352 36.03 -1.16 -14.26
CA GLU A 352 35.31 -0.11 -14.99
C GLU A 352 35.86 1.30 -14.65
N ASN A 353 36.12 1.55 -13.36
CA ASN A 353 36.73 2.83 -12.93
C ASN A 353 38.15 2.99 -13.44
N ALA A 354 38.97 1.95 -13.37
CA ALA A 354 40.35 1.96 -13.87
C ALA A 354 40.37 2.26 -15.38
N VAL A 355 39.57 1.58 -16.19
CA VAL A 355 39.49 1.82 -17.64
C VAL A 355 38.97 3.23 -17.93
N ARG A 356 37.83 3.59 -17.35
CA ARG A 356 37.12 4.83 -17.70
C ARG A 356 37.76 6.08 -17.16
N HIS A 357 38.24 6.05 -15.92
CA HIS A 357 38.76 7.25 -15.24
C HIS A 357 40.27 7.31 -15.18
N GLY A 358 40.94 6.14 -15.23
CA GLY A 358 42.39 6.03 -15.27
C GLY A 358 42.94 6.05 -16.70
N LEU A 359 42.71 4.98 -17.45
CA LEU A 359 43.42 4.68 -18.69
C LEU A 359 42.84 5.39 -19.92
N SER A 360 41.51 5.55 -20.04
CA SER A 360 40.90 6.21 -21.21
C SER A 360 41.36 7.65 -21.41
N LYS A 361 41.79 8.32 -20.34
CA LYS A 361 42.29 9.70 -20.35
C LYS A 361 43.80 9.80 -20.64
N LYS A 362 44.50 8.67 -20.69
CA LYS A 362 45.93 8.60 -20.97
C LYS A 362 46.13 8.20 -22.42
N PRO A 363 46.69 9.08 -23.31
CA PRO A 363 46.86 8.80 -24.75
C PRO A 363 47.67 7.54 -25.04
N GLU A 364 48.68 7.26 -24.23
CA GLU A 364 49.57 6.11 -24.36
C GLU A 364 48.89 4.80 -23.92
N GLY A 365 47.75 4.90 -23.23
CA GLY A 365 47.11 3.76 -22.58
C GLY A 365 47.78 3.39 -21.27
N GLY A 366 47.61 2.17 -20.84
CA GLY A 366 48.25 1.67 -19.62
C GLY A 366 47.82 0.26 -19.25
N THR A 367 48.16 -0.11 -18.02
CA THR A 367 48.01 -1.47 -17.51
C THR A 367 47.05 -1.50 -16.33
N ILE A 368 46.11 -2.45 -16.35
CA ILE A 368 45.35 -2.85 -15.15
C ILE A 368 45.98 -4.13 -14.63
N ARG A 369 46.30 -4.15 -13.34
CA ARG A 369 46.82 -5.34 -12.66
C ARG A 369 45.86 -5.77 -11.58
N ILE A 370 45.48 -7.04 -11.60
CA ILE A 370 44.61 -7.69 -10.58
C ILE A 370 45.47 -8.70 -9.83
N THR A 371 45.56 -8.50 -8.52
CA THR A 371 46.41 -9.32 -7.66
C THR A 371 45.57 -9.89 -6.51
N THR A 372 45.73 -11.15 -6.20
CA THR A 372 45.14 -11.72 -4.98
C THR A 372 46.18 -12.39 -4.12
N ARG A 373 46.06 -12.27 -2.81
CA ARG A 373 46.92 -12.86 -1.79
C ARG A 373 46.12 -13.40 -0.64
N GLU A 374 46.62 -14.46 -0.06
CA GLU A 374 46.18 -14.95 1.21
C GLU A 374 47.16 -14.46 2.30
N ILE A 375 46.65 -13.67 3.27
CA ILE A 375 47.45 -13.00 4.30
C ILE A 375 46.83 -13.35 5.66
N ALA A 376 47.50 -14.22 6.41
CA ALA A 376 47.07 -14.62 7.75
C ALA A 376 45.53 -14.85 7.86
N GLU A 377 44.81 -13.92 8.46
CA GLU A 377 43.36 -13.97 8.73
C GLU A 377 42.50 -13.42 7.58
N TYR A 378 43.10 -12.96 6.47
CA TYR A 378 42.40 -12.23 5.41
C TYR A 378 42.79 -12.70 4.02
N TYR A 379 41.84 -12.59 3.08
CA TYR A 379 42.10 -12.54 1.65
C TYR A 379 42.23 -11.08 1.23
N SER A 380 43.27 -10.74 0.46
CA SER A 380 43.48 -9.41 -0.11
C SER A 380 43.32 -9.48 -1.61
N ILE A 381 42.53 -8.54 -2.18
CA ILE A 381 42.37 -8.33 -3.61
C ILE A 381 42.84 -6.92 -3.89
N LEU A 382 43.80 -6.75 -4.81
CA LEU A 382 44.28 -5.46 -5.32
C LEU A 382 43.91 -5.32 -6.79
N VAL A 383 43.21 -4.22 -7.11
CA VAL A 383 43.03 -3.78 -8.50
C VAL A 383 43.74 -2.45 -8.65
N SER A 384 44.80 -2.44 -9.47
CA SER A 384 45.65 -1.25 -9.69
C SER A 384 45.70 -0.88 -11.17
N ASP A 385 45.72 0.42 -11.47
CA ASP A 385 45.96 1.01 -12.78
C ASP A 385 47.09 2.00 -12.70
N ASP A 386 47.81 2.17 -13.81
CA ASP A 386 48.83 3.18 -14.02
C ASP A 386 48.32 4.41 -14.78
N GLY A 387 47.00 4.69 -14.62
CA GLY A 387 46.31 5.79 -15.29
C GLY A 387 46.66 7.18 -14.72
N VAL A 388 45.77 8.15 -15.00
CA VAL A 388 46.03 9.56 -14.60
C VAL A 388 45.91 9.81 -13.10
N GLY A 389 45.30 8.91 -12.33
CA GLY A 389 45.07 9.07 -10.89
C GLY A 389 44.23 10.31 -10.54
N PHE A 390 44.08 10.57 -9.23
CA PHE A 390 43.35 11.73 -8.70
C PHE A 390 43.81 12.09 -7.28
N VAL A 391 43.48 13.29 -6.80
CA VAL A 391 43.71 13.71 -5.41
C VAL A 391 42.58 13.20 -4.52
N PRO A 392 42.85 12.34 -3.51
CA PRO A 392 41.83 11.90 -2.57
C PRO A 392 41.26 13.08 -1.77
N GLY A 393 39.93 13.24 -1.75
CA GLY A 393 39.24 14.30 -0.98
C GLY A 393 38.76 15.49 -1.82
N GLU A 394 39.18 15.67 -3.05
CA GLU A 394 38.53 16.60 -3.96
C GLU A 394 37.26 15.98 -4.55
N PRO A 395 36.13 16.77 -4.72
CA PRO A 395 34.99 16.26 -5.42
C PRO A 395 35.40 15.92 -6.86
N TYR A 396 35.57 14.64 -7.12
CA TYR A 396 35.87 14.12 -8.46
C TYR A 396 34.76 14.60 -9.39
N ALA A 397 35.11 15.41 -10.37
CA ALA A 397 34.19 16.14 -11.24
C ALA A 397 32.95 15.32 -11.60
N ALA A 398 31.78 15.89 -11.37
CA ALA A 398 30.40 15.46 -11.54
C ALA A 398 30.13 14.36 -12.60
N GLY A 399 30.53 13.12 -12.35
CA GLY A 399 30.41 12.01 -13.30
C GLY A 399 30.35 10.64 -12.69
N GLY A 400 29.47 10.40 -11.66
CA GLY A 400 28.98 9.07 -11.33
C GLY A 400 29.95 8.02 -10.71
N GLY A 401 31.26 8.29 -10.56
CA GLY A 401 32.23 7.31 -10.08
C GLY A 401 32.12 6.89 -8.62
N HIS A 402 31.47 7.70 -7.77
CA HIS A 402 31.30 7.38 -6.35
C HIS A 402 30.22 6.34 -6.06
N VAL A 403 29.24 6.19 -6.94
CA VAL A 403 28.10 5.26 -6.70
C VAL A 403 28.56 3.81 -6.81
N GLY A 404 29.45 3.49 -7.74
CA GLY A 404 29.96 2.12 -7.92
C GLY A 404 30.79 1.64 -6.73
N LEU A 405 31.81 2.40 -6.32
CA LEU A 405 32.70 2.03 -5.21
C LEU A 405 31.99 2.04 -3.85
N SER A 406 31.10 2.99 -3.60
CA SER A 406 30.31 3.03 -2.36
C SER A 406 29.36 1.83 -2.26
N SER A 407 28.76 1.39 -3.36
CA SER A 407 27.94 0.19 -3.41
C SER A 407 28.75 -1.08 -3.11
N VAL A 408 29.94 -1.22 -3.73
CA VAL A 408 30.86 -2.34 -3.44
C VAL A 408 31.27 -2.35 -1.97
N ARG A 409 31.67 -1.19 -1.42
CA ARG A 409 32.03 -1.06 0.01
C ARG A 409 30.91 -1.50 0.93
N SER A 410 29.68 -1.05 0.69
CA SER A 410 28.53 -1.41 1.51
C SER A 410 28.23 -2.91 1.45
N ARG A 411 28.27 -3.52 0.25
CA ARG A 411 28.03 -4.96 0.08
C ARG A 411 29.11 -5.81 0.74
N LEU A 412 30.40 -5.42 0.61
CA LEU A 412 31.49 -6.10 1.30
C LEU A 412 31.30 -6.09 2.83
N ALA A 413 30.98 -4.93 3.39
CA ALA A 413 30.76 -4.80 4.84
C ALA A 413 29.58 -5.65 5.32
N ILE A 414 28.46 -5.67 4.58
CA ILE A 414 27.22 -6.37 4.99
C ILE A 414 27.32 -7.90 4.79
N LEU A 415 27.89 -8.35 3.65
CA LEU A 415 27.80 -9.76 3.24
C LEU A 415 28.99 -10.62 3.70
N CYS A 416 30.17 -10.03 3.86
CA CYS A 416 31.39 -10.78 4.23
C CYS A 416 32.28 -10.07 5.24
N GLY A 417 31.80 -9.01 5.93
CA GLY A 417 32.61 -8.27 6.89
C GLY A 417 33.89 -7.67 6.30
N GLY A 418 33.94 -7.49 4.97
CA GLY A 418 35.12 -7.00 4.26
C GLY A 418 35.24 -5.48 4.28
N SER A 419 36.41 -4.98 3.90
CA SER A 419 36.68 -3.56 3.76
C SER A 419 37.24 -3.21 2.39
N LEU A 420 37.07 -1.92 1.95
CA LEU A 420 37.59 -1.40 0.69
C LEU A 420 38.33 -0.08 0.95
N THR A 421 39.57 -0.03 0.52
CA THR A 421 40.45 1.16 0.61
C THR A 421 40.89 1.59 -0.77
N VAL A 422 40.90 2.90 -1.03
CA VAL A 422 41.34 3.48 -2.31
C VAL A 422 42.56 4.37 -2.06
N ARG A 423 43.62 4.16 -2.82
CA ARG A 423 44.84 5.00 -2.85
C ARG A 423 45.01 5.49 -4.28
N SER A 424 45.20 6.78 -4.49
CA SER A 424 45.43 7.36 -5.82
C SER A 424 46.41 8.50 -5.71
N VAL A 425 47.25 8.64 -6.74
CA VAL A 425 48.22 9.71 -6.87
C VAL A 425 48.10 10.33 -8.27
N PRO A 426 47.95 11.63 -8.40
CA PRO A 426 47.93 12.28 -9.73
C PRO A 426 49.16 11.91 -10.58
N GLY A 427 48.92 11.38 -11.77
CA GLY A 427 49.98 10.87 -12.69
C GLY A 427 50.55 9.51 -12.29
N GLY A 428 50.22 8.95 -11.14
CA GLY A 428 50.72 7.67 -10.64
C GLY A 428 49.69 6.54 -10.61
N GLY A 429 48.45 6.79 -11.08
CA GLY A 429 47.38 5.80 -11.14
C GLY A 429 46.59 5.63 -9.84
N THR A 430 45.79 4.58 -9.80
CA THR A 430 44.93 4.25 -8.66
C THR A 430 45.07 2.78 -8.24
N THR A 431 45.06 2.52 -6.95
CA THR A 431 45.01 1.19 -6.37
C THR A 431 43.82 1.08 -5.43
N VAL A 432 42.97 0.10 -5.69
CA VAL A 432 41.84 -0.28 -4.81
C VAL A 432 42.18 -1.60 -4.16
N GLU A 433 42.18 -1.61 -2.83
CA GLU A 433 42.48 -2.78 -2.00
C GLU A 433 41.19 -3.22 -1.30
N ILE A 434 40.85 -4.47 -1.47
CA ILE A 434 39.74 -5.14 -0.74
C ILE A 434 40.36 -6.16 0.21
N THR A 435 39.88 -6.19 1.46
CA THR A 435 40.21 -7.21 2.43
C THR A 435 38.93 -7.94 2.86
N ILE A 436 38.99 -9.27 2.86
CA ILE A 436 37.87 -10.14 3.26
C ILE A 436 38.40 -11.06 4.35
N ARG A 437 37.72 -11.10 5.47
CA ARG A 437 38.10 -11.98 6.58
C ARG A 437 37.84 -13.44 6.19
N LYS A 438 38.79 -14.32 6.50
CA LYS A 438 38.57 -15.77 6.36
C LYS A 438 37.43 -16.18 7.30
N GLU A 439 36.47 -16.96 6.81
CA GLU A 439 35.52 -17.62 7.69
C GLU A 439 36.32 -18.60 8.57
N GLN A 440 36.27 -18.42 9.89
CA GLN A 440 36.70 -19.47 10.79
C GLN A 440 35.79 -20.66 10.53
N GLU A 441 36.33 -21.82 10.18
CA GLU A 441 35.61 -23.08 10.21
C GLU A 441 35.00 -23.19 11.62
N ALA A 442 33.70 -22.92 11.74
CA ALA A 442 32.99 -23.15 12.99
C ALA A 442 33.02 -24.66 13.22
N ASP A 443 33.66 -25.07 14.31
CA ASP A 443 33.68 -26.44 14.83
C ASP A 443 32.26 -27.03 14.79
N HIS A 444 31.95 -27.76 13.72
CA HIS A 444 30.82 -28.69 13.65
C HIS A 444 31.08 -30.01 14.38
N GLU A 445 31.83 -29.98 15.48
CA GLU A 445 31.99 -31.08 16.43
C GLU A 445 31.42 -30.72 17.79
N ASN A 446 30.11 -30.50 17.90
CA ASN A 446 29.42 -30.75 19.18
C ASN A 446 27.88 -30.62 19.09
N SER A 447 27.22 -31.48 18.32
CA SER A 447 25.78 -31.73 18.54
C SER A 447 25.41 -33.21 18.26
N GLY A 448 26.14 -34.09 18.85
CA GLY A 448 25.89 -35.52 18.79
C GLY A 448 26.16 -36.21 20.13
N ARG A 449 25.54 -35.73 21.22
CA ARG A 449 25.35 -36.49 22.48
C ARG A 449 24.50 -35.64 23.43
N GLY A 450 23.22 -36.00 23.53
CA GLY A 450 22.34 -35.48 24.56
C GLY A 450 20.90 -35.91 24.27
#